data_9cd26ee95b51f4ce3f513472c663614d
#
_entry.id   9cd26ee95b51f4ce3f513472c663614d
#
_cell.length_a   1.000
_cell.length_b   1.000
_cell.length_c   1.000
_cell.angle_alpha   90.00
_cell.angle_beta   90.00
_cell.angle_gamma   90.00
#
_symmetry.space_group_name_H-M   'P 1'
#
loop_
_entity.id
_entity.type
_entity.pdbx_description
1 polymer ?
#
loop_
_entity_poly.entity_id
_entity_poly.type
_entity_poly.pdbx_seq_one_letter_code
_entity_poly.pdbx_strand_id
1 'polypeptide(L)'
;MPSSDPTQSSGFAGLRSTSWPVLGILSFGEELSGYDLKKWASYSVRFFYWSPSFSQVYSELKKLEDLGYVTSRTVVDDEARVKPKRLYKITDAGMAVMRSWAREAPIDPPVLKHGVMLRMWLGHLTEPEQLKEALEEHISYVEGMSRQAALDARDSAVEPEWAFAHMVNKWSERYYAAESELAKQMLADIDEAVERMHGEGTPEHPGVPKPTGSHSIRRSRAAQQEYQAAMKAAQDSGDETET
;
A
#
# COMPACT_ATOMS: atom_id res chain seq x y z
N MET A 1 23.97 12.78 -3.99
CA MET A 1 22.77 12.00 -4.29
C MET A 1 21.62 12.60 -3.51
N PRO A 2 20.60 13.20 -4.10
CA PRO A 2 19.45 13.68 -3.34
C PRO A 2 18.68 12.45 -2.84
N SER A 3 18.40 12.41 -1.55
CA SER A 3 17.56 11.41 -0.89
C SER A 3 16.14 11.55 -1.42
N SER A 4 15.71 10.64 -2.27
CA SER A 4 14.32 10.50 -2.66
C SER A 4 13.54 9.94 -1.48
N ASP A 5 12.96 10.81 -0.68
CA ASP A 5 11.89 10.48 0.24
C ASP A 5 10.74 9.89 -0.60
N PRO A 6 10.34 8.63 -0.42
CA PRO A 6 9.26 8.02 -1.21
C PRO A 6 7.89 8.71 -1.03
N THR A 7 7.78 9.69 -0.12
CA THR A 7 6.63 10.58 0.02
C THR A 7 6.71 11.82 -0.86
N GLN A 8 7.82 12.04 -1.57
CA GLN A 8 8.07 13.16 -2.48
C GLN A 8 8.24 12.69 -3.93
N SER A 9 7.46 11.73 -4.43
CA SER A 9 7.29 11.66 -5.87
C SER A 9 6.74 13.01 -6.32
N SER A 10 7.44 13.68 -7.20
CA SER A 10 7.03 14.94 -7.84
C SER A 10 5.65 14.69 -8.43
N GLY A 11 4.61 15.10 -7.67
CA GLY A 11 3.27 14.64 -7.94
C GLY A 11 2.83 15.12 -9.30
N PHE A 12 2.30 14.24 -10.09
CA PHE A 12 1.54 14.59 -11.28
C PHE A 12 0.59 15.72 -10.92
N ALA A 13 0.59 16.81 -11.67
CA ALA A 13 -0.16 18.04 -11.39
C ALA A 13 0.07 18.66 -9.98
N GLY A 14 1.22 18.41 -9.33
CA GLY A 14 1.53 18.94 -7.98
C GLY A 14 0.77 18.28 -6.83
N LEU A 15 0.05 17.19 -7.09
CA LEU A 15 -0.68 16.42 -6.09
C LEU A 15 0.19 15.31 -5.48
N ARG A 16 0.03 15.06 -4.19
CA ARG A 16 0.66 13.95 -3.48
C ARG A 16 -0.09 12.64 -3.74
N SER A 17 0.57 11.52 -3.51
CA SER A 17 -0.03 10.18 -3.59
C SER A 17 -1.33 10.05 -2.77
N THR A 18 -1.42 10.71 -1.62
CA THR A 18 -2.60 10.71 -0.73
C THR A 18 -3.81 11.48 -1.28
N SER A 19 -3.60 12.40 -2.23
CA SER A 19 -4.69 13.18 -2.86
C SER A 19 -5.50 12.33 -3.86
N TRP A 20 -4.85 11.39 -4.56
CA TRP A 20 -5.47 10.61 -5.62
C TRP A 20 -6.63 9.72 -5.17
N PRO A 21 -6.53 8.97 -4.04
CA PRO A 21 -7.67 8.19 -3.55
C PRO A 21 -8.87 9.06 -3.18
N VAL A 22 -8.65 10.26 -2.63
CA VAL A 22 -9.74 11.17 -2.25
C VAL A 22 -10.45 11.69 -3.49
N LEU A 23 -9.70 12.17 -4.50
CA LEU A 23 -10.27 12.58 -5.79
C LEU A 23 -10.92 11.40 -6.51
N GLY A 24 -10.30 10.23 -6.47
CA GLY A 24 -10.82 9.00 -7.08
C GLY A 24 -12.19 8.61 -6.53
N ILE A 25 -12.36 8.64 -5.21
CA ILE A 25 -13.67 8.35 -4.59
C ILE A 25 -14.70 9.42 -4.97
N LEU A 26 -14.33 10.70 -4.98
CA LEU A 26 -15.24 11.77 -5.39
C LEU A 26 -15.56 11.76 -6.89
N SER A 27 -14.73 11.10 -7.72
CA SER A 27 -14.96 11.00 -9.17
C SER A 27 -16.17 10.14 -9.57
N PHE A 28 -16.73 9.38 -8.63
CA PHE A 28 -18.02 8.70 -8.82
C PHE A 28 -19.22 9.67 -8.89
N GLY A 29 -19.00 10.96 -8.60
CA GLY A 29 -19.97 12.02 -8.82
C GLY A 29 -20.87 12.34 -7.62
N GLU A 30 -20.81 11.54 -6.57
CA GLU A 30 -21.61 11.75 -5.36
C GLU A 30 -21.03 12.85 -4.47
N GLU A 31 -21.92 13.54 -3.75
CA GLU A 31 -21.54 14.44 -2.68
C GLU A 31 -21.28 13.66 -1.39
N LEU A 32 -20.05 13.67 -0.91
CA LEU A 32 -19.64 12.89 0.26
C LEU A 32 -19.10 13.78 1.39
N SER A 33 -19.40 13.41 2.63
CA SER A 33 -18.71 14.02 3.77
C SER A 33 -17.32 13.38 3.97
N GLY A 34 -16.45 14.03 4.74
CA GLY A 34 -15.17 13.44 5.12
C GLY A 34 -15.31 12.11 5.85
N TYR A 35 -16.41 11.91 6.58
CA TYR A 35 -16.73 10.62 7.20
C TYR A 35 -17.05 9.54 6.15
N ASP A 36 -17.91 9.87 5.18
CA ASP A 36 -18.28 8.95 4.10
C ASP A 36 -17.05 8.59 3.26
N LEU A 37 -16.19 9.56 2.93
CA LEU A 37 -14.92 9.33 2.23
C LEU A 37 -14.00 8.37 2.99
N LYS A 38 -13.85 8.57 4.33
CA LYS A 38 -13.08 7.66 5.15
C LYS A 38 -13.67 6.25 5.14
N LYS A 39 -15.00 6.14 5.22
CA LYS A 39 -15.71 4.87 5.17
C LYS A 39 -15.49 4.18 3.83
N TRP A 40 -15.67 4.89 2.72
CA TRP A 40 -15.42 4.37 1.37
C TRP A 40 -13.96 3.90 1.18
N ALA A 41 -12.98 4.70 1.61
CA ALA A 41 -11.58 4.32 1.57
C ALA A 41 -11.31 3.02 2.36
N SER A 42 -12.04 2.78 3.44
CA SER A 42 -11.91 1.58 4.28
C SER A 42 -12.53 0.32 3.66
N TYR A 43 -13.41 0.45 2.66
CA TYR A 43 -14.02 -0.67 1.93
C TYR A 43 -13.44 -0.86 0.53
N SER A 44 -12.47 -0.04 0.12
CA SER A 44 -11.92 -0.09 -1.22
C SER A 44 -10.39 0.02 -1.23
N VAL A 45 -9.86 1.22 -1.29
CA VAL A 45 -8.43 1.49 -1.52
C VAL A 45 -7.51 1.05 -0.39
N ARG A 46 -8.02 0.74 0.79
CA ARG A 46 -7.22 0.26 1.93
C ARG A 46 -6.47 -1.04 1.65
N PHE A 47 -6.99 -1.87 0.76
CA PHE A 47 -6.41 -3.18 0.48
C PHE A 47 -5.08 -3.09 -0.26
N PHE A 48 -4.84 -2.02 -1.03
CA PHE A 48 -3.71 -1.97 -1.94
C PHE A 48 -3.01 -0.62 -2.04
N TYR A 49 -3.60 0.44 -1.48
CA TYR A 49 -3.05 1.78 -1.66
C TYR A 49 -2.90 2.55 -0.34
N TRP A 50 -4.00 2.81 0.39
CA TRP A 50 -3.98 3.73 1.51
C TRP A 50 -5.15 3.52 2.49
N SER A 51 -4.83 3.54 3.80
CA SER A 51 -5.82 3.54 4.88
C SER A 51 -5.73 4.85 5.68
N PRO A 52 -6.50 5.89 5.32
CA PRO A 52 -6.36 7.20 5.91
C PRO A 52 -6.91 7.30 7.34
N SER A 53 -6.33 8.18 8.14
CA SER A 53 -6.99 8.72 9.33
C SER A 53 -8.00 9.81 8.94
N PHE A 54 -8.94 10.14 9.83
CA PHE A 54 -9.87 11.26 9.60
C PHE A 54 -9.13 12.59 9.34
N SER A 55 -8.09 12.87 10.13
CA SER A 55 -7.29 14.09 9.95
C SER A 55 -6.62 14.19 8.60
N GLN A 56 -6.13 13.06 8.06
CA GLN A 56 -5.56 13.00 6.71
C GLN A 56 -6.61 13.29 5.63
N VAL A 57 -7.80 12.68 5.73
CA VAL A 57 -8.90 12.94 4.78
C VAL A 57 -9.25 14.44 4.76
N TYR A 58 -9.45 15.05 5.93
CA TYR A 58 -9.81 16.48 5.98
C TYR A 58 -8.67 17.40 5.52
N SER A 59 -7.42 17.04 5.78
CA SER A 59 -6.25 17.78 5.28
C SER A 59 -6.18 17.75 3.75
N GLU A 60 -6.40 16.58 3.14
CA GLU A 60 -6.43 16.45 1.68
C GLU A 60 -7.62 17.17 1.06
N LEU A 61 -8.81 17.06 1.64
CA LEU A 61 -10.00 17.78 1.18
C LEU A 61 -9.79 19.29 1.16
N LYS A 62 -9.21 19.86 2.23
CA LYS A 62 -8.87 21.28 2.29
C LYS A 62 -7.91 21.66 1.16
N LYS A 63 -6.83 20.91 0.99
CA LYS A 63 -5.85 21.13 -0.08
C LYS A 63 -6.50 21.08 -1.47
N LEU A 64 -7.34 20.10 -1.73
CA LEU A 64 -8.02 19.92 -3.01
C LEU A 64 -9.04 21.05 -3.27
N GLU A 65 -9.68 21.56 -2.22
CA GLU A 65 -10.58 22.71 -2.30
C GLU A 65 -9.79 24.00 -2.59
N ASP A 66 -8.66 24.23 -1.92
CA ASP A 66 -7.76 25.36 -2.16
C ASP A 66 -7.21 25.38 -3.60
N LEU A 67 -7.05 24.19 -4.22
CA LEU A 67 -6.66 24.03 -5.61
C LEU A 67 -7.82 24.10 -6.62
N GLY A 68 -9.06 24.22 -6.14
CA GLY A 68 -10.25 24.28 -6.97
C GLY A 68 -10.67 22.93 -7.59
N TYR A 69 -10.10 21.81 -7.16
CA TYR A 69 -10.46 20.47 -7.66
C TYR A 69 -11.68 19.86 -6.95
N VAL A 70 -11.99 20.39 -5.78
CA VAL A 70 -13.14 19.99 -4.99
C VAL A 70 -13.88 21.27 -4.54
N THR A 71 -15.20 21.22 -4.47
CA THR A 71 -16.03 22.23 -3.84
C THR A 71 -16.77 21.62 -2.66
N SER A 72 -17.21 22.47 -1.72
CA SER A 72 -18.01 22.00 -0.59
C SER A 72 -19.19 22.89 -0.28
N ARG A 73 -20.21 22.30 0.34
CA ARG A 73 -21.35 23.00 0.93
C ARG A 73 -21.70 22.44 2.30
N THR A 74 -22.23 23.27 3.14
CA THR A 74 -22.74 22.85 4.45
C THR A 74 -24.24 22.54 4.34
N VAL A 75 -24.64 21.37 4.82
CA VAL A 75 -26.04 20.97 4.93
C VAL A 75 -26.42 20.99 6.41
N VAL A 76 -27.50 21.67 6.72
CA VAL A 76 -28.13 21.69 8.03
C VAL A 76 -29.46 20.98 7.89
N ASP A 77 -29.69 19.99 8.73
CA ASP A 77 -30.96 19.30 8.83
C ASP A 77 -31.64 19.80 10.13
N ASP A 78 -32.46 20.82 9.97
CA ASP A 78 -33.12 21.51 11.11
C ASP A 78 -34.16 20.59 11.80
N GLU A 79 -34.74 19.63 11.08
CA GLU A 79 -35.75 18.70 11.62
C GLU A 79 -35.11 17.57 12.44
N ALA A 80 -33.92 17.08 12.02
CA ALA A 80 -33.26 15.94 12.66
C ALA A 80 -32.38 16.31 13.86
N ARG A 81 -32.22 17.59 14.20
CA ARG A 81 -31.28 18.08 15.26
C ARG A 81 -29.86 17.53 15.11
N VAL A 82 -29.41 17.24 13.89
CA VAL A 82 -28.08 16.71 13.58
C VAL A 82 -27.10 17.88 13.37
N LYS A 83 -25.85 17.68 13.79
CA LYS A 83 -24.81 18.69 13.57
C LYS A 83 -24.64 18.98 12.08
N PRO A 84 -24.38 20.26 11.69
CA PRO A 84 -24.13 20.63 10.32
C PRO A 84 -23.10 19.71 9.66
N LYS A 85 -23.43 19.18 8.49
CA LYS A 85 -22.59 18.25 7.72
C LYS A 85 -22.00 18.98 6.51
N ARG A 86 -20.67 18.96 6.36
CA ARG A 86 -19.99 19.48 5.17
C ARG A 86 -19.89 18.39 4.13
N LEU A 87 -20.46 18.60 2.96
CA LEU A 87 -20.42 17.71 1.81
C LEU A 87 -19.45 18.27 0.78
N TYR A 88 -18.69 17.39 0.16
CA TYR A 88 -17.67 17.69 -0.83
C TYR A 88 -18.04 17.04 -2.16
N LYS A 89 -17.76 17.73 -3.26
CA LYS A 89 -17.98 17.27 -4.62
C LYS A 89 -16.79 17.61 -5.48
N ILE A 90 -16.41 16.70 -6.39
CA ILE A 90 -15.38 16.98 -7.39
C ILE A 90 -15.87 18.03 -8.39
N THR A 91 -14.98 18.92 -8.79
CA THR A 91 -15.25 19.91 -9.86
C THR A 91 -14.89 19.33 -11.23
N ASP A 92 -15.29 20.03 -12.31
CA ASP A 92 -14.87 19.66 -13.67
C ASP A 92 -13.34 19.70 -13.82
N ALA A 93 -12.66 20.66 -13.18
CA ALA A 93 -11.20 20.74 -13.13
C ALA A 93 -10.59 19.54 -12.38
N GLY A 94 -11.16 19.15 -11.25
CA GLY A 94 -10.75 17.95 -10.51
C GLY A 94 -10.96 16.68 -11.32
N MET A 95 -12.09 16.56 -12.02
CA MET A 95 -12.37 15.43 -12.90
C MET A 95 -11.39 15.37 -14.09
N ALA A 96 -11.03 16.50 -14.68
CA ALA A 96 -10.05 16.56 -15.76
C ALA A 96 -8.66 16.10 -15.30
N VAL A 97 -8.21 16.58 -14.13
CA VAL A 97 -6.93 16.16 -13.53
C VAL A 97 -6.94 14.66 -13.19
N MET A 98 -8.06 14.13 -12.67
CA MET A 98 -8.17 12.71 -12.34
C MET A 98 -8.09 11.82 -13.61
N ARG A 99 -8.76 12.25 -14.70
CA ARG A 99 -8.69 11.55 -15.99
C ARG A 99 -7.28 11.57 -16.59
N SER A 100 -6.60 12.71 -16.54
CA SER A 100 -5.22 12.84 -17.04
C SER A 100 -4.28 11.95 -16.22
N TRP A 101 -4.38 11.95 -14.87
CA TRP A 101 -3.60 11.07 -14.02
C TRP A 101 -3.83 9.59 -14.37
N ALA A 102 -5.07 9.18 -14.54
CA ALA A 102 -5.39 7.78 -14.83
C ALA A 102 -4.85 7.27 -16.18
N ARG A 103 -4.59 8.18 -17.13
CA ARG A 103 -4.14 7.85 -18.48
C ARG A 103 -2.64 8.03 -18.70
N GLU A 104 -2.04 9.04 -18.05
CA GLU A 104 -0.74 9.58 -18.43
C GLU A 104 0.29 9.55 -17.30
N ALA A 105 -0.16 9.37 -16.05
CA ALA A 105 0.77 9.35 -14.93
C ALA A 105 1.72 8.13 -15.02
N PRO A 106 3.02 8.31 -14.78
CA PRO A 106 3.94 7.20 -14.68
C PRO A 106 3.48 6.20 -13.62
N ILE A 107 3.66 4.91 -13.89
CA ILE A 107 3.38 3.87 -12.90
C ILE A 107 4.61 3.71 -12.01
N ASP A 108 4.50 4.20 -10.78
CA ASP A 108 5.54 3.98 -9.78
C ASP A 108 5.59 2.51 -9.34
N PRO A 109 6.77 1.91 -9.19
CA PRO A 109 6.89 0.60 -8.60
C PRO A 109 6.29 0.56 -7.19
N PRO A 110 5.59 -0.53 -6.81
CA PRO A 110 5.04 -0.65 -5.47
C PRO A 110 6.17 -0.72 -4.43
N VAL A 111 6.04 0.04 -3.34
CA VAL A 111 6.99 0.02 -2.21
C VAL A 111 6.41 -0.86 -1.11
N LEU A 112 7.06 -2.00 -0.88
CA LEU A 112 6.67 -2.91 0.20
C LEU A 112 7.24 -2.42 1.53
N LYS A 113 6.36 -1.99 2.45
CA LYS A 113 6.69 -1.66 3.84
C LYS A 113 6.11 -2.75 4.75
N HIS A 114 6.87 -3.81 4.96
CA HIS A 114 6.40 -4.99 5.67
C HIS A 114 7.02 -5.05 7.07
N GLY A 115 6.27 -4.65 8.10
CA GLY A 115 6.77 -4.57 9.48
C GLY A 115 7.17 -5.92 10.07
N VAL A 116 6.45 -6.99 9.74
CA VAL A 116 6.77 -8.34 10.20
C VAL A 116 8.07 -8.82 9.57
N MET A 117 8.25 -8.63 8.25
CA MET A 117 9.51 -9.00 7.58
C MET A 117 10.71 -8.22 8.14
N LEU A 118 10.53 -6.97 8.51
CA LEU A 118 11.58 -6.22 9.18
C LEU A 118 11.94 -6.84 10.55
N ARG A 119 10.97 -7.33 11.32
CA ARG A 119 11.23 -8.07 12.57
C ARG A 119 11.96 -9.37 12.33
N MET A 120 11.57 -10.14 11.29
CA MET A 120 12.27 -11.37 10.90
C MET A 120 13.73 -11.08 10.53
N TRP A 121 13.97 -10.01 9.75
CA TRP A 121 15.33 -9.59 9.40
C TRP A 121 16.18 -9.20 10.61
N LEU A 122 15.56 -8.71 11.67
CA LEU A 122 16.16 -8.37 12.94
C LEU A 122 16.07 -9.50 13.99
N GLY A 123 15.83 -10.72 13.57
CA GLY A 123 15.57 -11.88 14.43
C GLY A 123 16.66 -12.17 15.48
N HIS A 124 17.90 -11.73 15.24
CA HIS A 124 18.98 -11.81 16.22
C HIS A 124 18.78 -10.93 17.49
N LEU A 125 17.74 -10.10 17.52
CA LEU A 125 17.40 -9.20 18.64
C LEU A 125 16.23 -9.71 19.50
N THR A 126 15.67 -10.88 19.19
CA THR A 126 14.47 -11.38 19.84
C THR A 126 14.51 -12.91 19.91
N GLU A 127 13.64 -13.49 20.74
CA GLU A 127 13.52 -14.93 20.88
C GLU A 127 12.67 -15.54 19.75
N PRO A 128 12.97 -16.79 19.31
CA PRO A 128 12.23 -17.44 18.22
C PRO A 128 10.73 -17.51 18.44
N GLU A 129 10.30 -17.75 19.67
CA GLU A 129 8.88 -17.82 20.04
C GLU A 129 8.15 -16.50 19.79
N GLN A 130 8.79 -15.36 20.06
CA GLN A 130 8.24 -14.02 19.81
C GLN A 130 8.14 -13.74 18.32
N LEU A 131 9.06 -14.28 17.51
CA LEU A 131 8.97 -14.18 16.04
C LEU A 131 7.80 -14.99 15.50
N LYS A 132 7.61 -16.22 16.01
CA LYS A 132 6.47 -17.09 15.64
C LYS A 132 5.15 -16.44 16.00
N GLU A 133 5.02 -15.92 17.23
CA GLU A 133 3.83 -15.21 17.69
C GLU A 133 3.49 -14.02 16.78
N ALA A 134 4.48 -13.18 16.46
CA ALA A 134 4.29 -12.04 15.54
C ALA A 134 3.85 -12.49 14.13
N LEU A 135 4.33 -13.65 13.70
CA LEU A 135 3.97 -14.21 12.38
C LEU A 135 2.55 -14.81 12.41
N GLU A 136 2.14 -15.48 13.49
CA GLU A 136 0.79 -15.99 13.69
C GLU A 136 -0.26 -14.86 13.75
N GLU A 137 0.06 -13.77 14.46
CA GLU A 137 -0.77 -12.56 14.44
C GLU A 137 -0.92 -12.00 13.00
N HIS A 138 0.18 -11.97 12.25
CA HIS A 138 0.16 -11.51 10.87
C HIS A 138 -0.67 -12.42 9.97
N ILE A 139 -0.53 -13.75 10.08
CA ILE A 139 -1.35 -14.73 9.36
C ILE A 139 -2.84 -14.47 9.63
N SER A 140 -3.21 -14.34 10.91
CA SER A 140 -4.60 -14.04 11.29
C SER A 140 -5.13 -12.75 10.66
N TYR A 141 -4.29 -11.71 10.63
CA TYR A 141 -4.62 -10.41 10.02
C TYR A 141 -4.83 -10.54 8.50
N VAL A 142 -3.90 -11.15 7.77
CA VAL A 142 -4.00 -11.25 6.30
C VAL A 142 -5.12 -12.18 5.86
N GLU A 143 -5.41 -13.24 6.61
CA GLU A 143 -6.59 -14.09 6.38
C GLU A 143 -7.89 -13.29 6.58
N GLY A 144 -7.95 -12.42 7.59
CA GLY A 144 -9.06 -11.49 7.79
C GLY A 144 -9.22 -10.54 6.60
N MET A 145 -8.12 -10.00 6.08
CA MET A 145 -8.12 -9.12 4.89
C MET A 145 -8.58 -9.86 3.63
N SER A 146 -8.12 -11.11 3.43
CA SER A 146 -8.56 -11.94 2.30
C SER A 146 -10.08 -12.20 2.35
N ARG A 147 -10.60 -12.60 3.51
CA ARG A 147 -12.04 -12.81 3.69
C ARG A 147 -12.86 -11.55 3.43
N GLN A 148 -12.40 -10.40 3.92
CA GLN A 148 -13.10 -9.13 3.68
C GLN A 148 -13.08 -8.75 2.19
N ALA A 149 -11.93 -8.88 1.52
CA ALA A 149 -11.82 -8.61 0.08
C ALA A 149 -12.73 -9.54 -0.74
N ALA A 150 -12.90 -10.80 -0.34
CA ALA A 150 -13.82 -11.73 -0.97
C ALA A 150 -15.29 -11.31 -0.82
N LEU A 151 -15.70 -10.79 0.35
CA LEU A 151 -17.04 -10.24 0.55
C LEU A 151 -17.27 -9.00 -0.33
N ASP A 152 -16.31 -8.05 -0.32
CA ASP A 152 -16.41 -6.83 -1.12
C ASP A 152 -16.40 -7.16 -2.64
N ALA A 153 -15.71 -8.24 -3.05
CA ALA A 153 -15.76 -8.74 -4.41
C ALA A 153 -17.16 -9.27 -4.79
N ARG A 154 -17.84 -10.00 -3.90
CA ARG A 154 -19.20 -10.48 -4.14
C ARG A 154 -20.19 -9.34 -4.27
N ASP A 155 -20.10 -8.35 -3.37
CA ASP A 155 -21.00 -7.20 -3.36
C ASP A 155 -20.84 -6.37 -4.64
N SER A 156 -19.60 -6.16 -5.09
CA SER A 156 -19.30 -5.42 -6.32
C SER A 156 -19.57 -6.20 -7.62
N ALA A 157 -19.88 -7.49 -7.54
CA ALA A 157 -20.24 -8.29 -8.73
C ALA A 157 -21.67 -8.07 -9.23
N VAL A 158 -22.52 -7.47 -8.42
CA VAL A 158 -23.97 -7.39 -8.68
C VAL A 158 -24.29 -6.33 -9.75
N GLU A 159 -23.55 -5.22 -9.76
CA GLU A 159 -23.81 -4.08 -10.64
C GLU A 159 -22.67 -3.91 -11.65
N PRO A 160 -22.96 -3.82 -12.96
CA PRO A 160 -21.94 -3.71 -14.01
C PRO A 160 -21.00 -2.51 -13.85
N GLU A 161 -21.49 -1.42 -13.27
CA GLU A 161 -20.73 -0.19 -13.02
C GLU A 161 -19.53 -0.41 -12.10
N TRP A 162 -19.61 -1.44 -11.24
CA TRP A 162 -18.54 -1.82 -10.30
C TRP A 162 -17.57 -2.87 -10.84
N ALA A 163 -17.59 -3.16 -12.15
CA ALA A 163 -16.76 -4.21 -12.76
C ALA A 163 -15.26 -4.06 -12.46
N PHE A 164 -14.72 -2.85 -12.49
CA PHE A 164 -13.31 -2.59 -12.16
C PHE A 164 -13.04 -2.71 -10.66
N ALA A 165 -13.95 -2.25 -9.80
CA ALA A 165 -13.83 -2.45 -8.36
C ALA A 165 -13.89 -3.94 -8.01
N HIS A 166 -14.78 -4.70 -8.62
CA HIS A 166 -14.83 -6.16 -8.51
C HIS A 166 -13.50 -6.82 -8.88
N MET A 167 -12.90 -6.44 -10.02
CA MET A 167 -11.59 -6.96 -10.45
C MET A 167 -10.50 -6.70 -9.41
N VAL A 168 -10.45 -5.49 -8.84
CA VAL A 168 -9.45 -5.11 -7.84
C VAL A 168 -9.69 -5.81 -6.51
N ASN A 169 -10.94 -5.99 -6.08
CA ASN A 169 -11.28 -6.75 -4.88
C ASN A 169 -10.88 -8.23 -5.01
N LYS A 170 -11.09 -8.86 -6.18
CA LYS A 170 -10.58 -10.21 -6.47
C LYS A 170 -9.07 -10.30 -6.45
N TRP A 171 -8.37 -9.30 -6.95
CA TRP A 171 -6.92 -9.23 -6.84
C TRP A 171 -6.49 -9.17 -5.38
N SER A 172 -7.14 -8.33 -4.58
CA SER A 172 -6.85 -8.16 -3.15
C SER A 172 -7.07 -9.44 -2.35
N GLU A 173 -8.17 -10.16 -2.61
CA GLU A 173 -8.42 -11.48 -2.03
C GLU A 173 -7.25 -12.45 -2.29
N ARG A 174 -6.82 -12.55 -3.54
CA ARG A 174 -5.71 -13.44 -3.95
C ARG A 174 -4.38 -13.02 -3.36
N TYR A 175 -4.12 -11.71 -3.31
CA TYR A 175 -2.90 -11.16 -2.74
C TYR A 175 -2.76 -11.54 -1.27
N TYR A 176 -3.80 -11.30 -0.46
CA TYR A 176 -3.76 -11.63 0.97
C TYR A 176 -3.80 -13.13 1.25
N ALA A 177 -4.42 -13.92 0.40
CA ALA A 177 -4.35 -15.38 0.50
C ALA A 177 -2.91 -15.89 0.23
N ALA A 178 -2.25 -15.38 -0.79
CA ALA A 178 -0.85 -15.72 -1.08
C ALA A 178 0.10 -15.26 0.05
N GLU A 179 -0.13 -14.07 0.60
CA GLU A 179 0.63 -13.55 1.75
C GLU A 179 0.49 -14.44 2.98
N SER A 180 -0.72 -14.96 3.27
CA SER A 180 -0.95 -15.93 4.34
C SER A 180 -0.12 -17.21 4.14
N GLU A 181 -0.08 -17.74 2.94
CA GLU A 181 0.69 -18.95 2.62
C GLU A 181 2.20 -18.72 2.76
N LEU A 182 2.72 -17.57 2.31
CA LEU A 182 4.12 -17.18 2.52
C LEU A 182 4.46 -17.07 4.01
N ALA A 183 3.60 -16.44 4.79
CA ALA A 183 3.80 -16.30 6.23
C ALA A 183 3.77 -17.66 6.96
N LYS A 184 2.91 -18.59 6.56
CA LYS A 184 2.89 -19.97 7.10
C LYS A 184 4.18 -20.72 6.80
N GLN A 185 4.73 -20.58 5.60
CA GLN A 185 6.01 -21.19 5.24
C GLN A 185 7.16 -20.65 6.08
N MET A 186 7.14 -19.35 6.42
CA MET A 186 8.16 -18.73 7.27
C MET A 186 8.19 -19.26 8.71
N LEU A 187 7.13 -19.89 9.22
CA LEU A 187 7.18 -20.55 10.52
C LEU A 187 8.24 -21.68 10.54
N ALA A 188 8.31 -22.45 9.46
CA ALA A 188 9.34 -23.48 9.31
C ALA A 188 10.74 -22.86 9.07
N ASP A 189 10.81 -21.75 8.33
CA ASP A 189 12.07 -21.05 8.06
C ASP A 189 12.69 -20.50 9.35
N ILE A 190 11.88 -20.10 10.36
CA ILE A 190 12.36 -19.69 11.68
C ILE A 190 13.08 -20.86 12.37
N ASP A 191 12.48 -22.05 12.35
CA ASP A 191 13.08 -23.23 12.98
C ASP A 191 14.43 -23.59 12.32
N GLU A 192 14.48 -23.55 10.99
CA GLU A 192 15.74 -23.75 10.25
C GLU A 192 16.78 -22.67 10.58
N ALA A 193 16.37 -21.40 10.73
CA ALA A 193 17.27 -20.32 11.11
C ALA A 193 17.84 -20.51 12.52
N VAL A 194 17.02 -20.95 13.47
CA VAL A 194 17.43 -21.28 14.84
C VAL A 194 18.42 -22.45 14.87
N GLU A 195 18.13 -23.52 14.12
CA GLU A 195 19.05 -24.65 14.02
C GLU A 195 20.41 -24.25 13.45
N ARG A 196 20.43 -23.38 12.44
CA ARG A 196 21.69 -22.84 11.89
C ARG A 196 22.46 -21.98 12.86
N MET A 197 21.78 -21.26 13.76
CA MET A 197 22.42 -20.42 14.77
C MET A 197 22.99 -21.23 15.95
N HIS A 198 22.37 -22.35 16.29
CA HIS A 198 22.68 -23.14 17.47
C HIS A 198 23.11 -24.58 17.18
N GLY A 199 23.22 -24.97 15.90
CA GLY A 199 23.63 -26.32 15.50
C GLY A 199 25.06 -26.70 15.87
N GLU A 200 25.40 -27.98 15.76
CA GLU A 200 26.74 -28.51 16.05
C GLU A 200 27.82 -27.75 15.27
N GLY A 201 28.83 -27.26 15.95
CA GLY A 201 29.95 -26.51 15.37
C GLY A 201 29.74 -24.99 15.29
N THR A 202 28.57 -24.46 15.69
CA THR A 202 28.39 -23.04 15.87
C THR A 202 28.85 -22.56 17.24
N PRO A 203 29.37 -21.33 17.38
CA PRO A 203 29.66 -20.75 18.69
C PRO A 203 28.39 -20.70 19.56
N GLU A 204 28.53 -20.89 20.86
CA GLU A 204 27.43 -20.80 21.84
C GLU A 204 26.65 -19.46 21.73
N HIS A 205 27.34 -18.42 21.25
CA HIS A 205 26.74 -17.14 20.87
C HIS A 205 27.28 -16.73 19.49
N PRO A 206 26.55 -16.95 18.41
CA PRO A 206 27.03 -16.67 17.04
C PRO A 206 27.31 -15.18 16.76
N GLY A 207 26.92 -14.31 17.71
CA GLY A 207 27.16 -12.86 17.64
C GLY A 207 26.23 -12.12 16.69
N VAL A 208 26.31 -10.81 16.74
CA VAL A 208 25.52 -9.93 15.86
C VAL A 208 26.09 -9.97 14.43
N PRO A 209 25.25 -10.10 13.39
CA PRO A 209 25.69 -10.02 12.01
C PRO A 209 26.52 -8.75 11.73
N LYS A 210 27.61 -8.88 10.98
CA LYS A 210 28.50 -7.76 10.62
C LYS A 210 28.26 -7.34 9.17
N PRO A 211 27.36 -6.40 8.89
CA PRO A 211 27.02 -6.01 7.53
C PRO A 211 28.20 -5.35 6.76
N THR A 212 29.20 -4.90 7.48
CA THR A 212 30.42 -4.25 6.89
C THR A 212 31.53 -5.24 6.55
N GLY A 213 31.33 -6.54 6.77
CA GLY A 213 32.31 -7.59 6.39
C GLY A 213 32.59 -7.58 4.90
N SER A 214 33.86 -7.82 4.51
CA SER A 214 34.31 -7.77 3.09
C SER A 214 33.49 -8.73 2.18
N HIS A 215 32.96 -9.81 2.73
CA HIS A 215 32.14 -10.78 2.01
C HIS A 215 30.73 -10.22 1.72
N SER A 216 30.08 -9.60 2.72
CA SER A 216 28.74 -9.01 2.54
C SER A 216 28.76 -7.79 1.62
N ILE A 217 29.83 -6.97 1.67
CA ILE A 217 30.01 -5.83 0.76
C ILE A 217 30.16 -6.29 -0.70
N ARG A 218 30.94 -7.37 -0.95
CA ARG A 218 31.11 -7.91 -2.31
C ARG A 218 29.81 -8.49 -2.85
N ARG A 219 29.06 -9.25 -2.06
CA ARG A 219 27.74 -9.78 -2.43
C ARG A 219 26.74 -8.67 -2.73
N SER A 220 26.68 -7.66 -1.86
CA SER A 220 25.78 -6.54 -2.05
C SER A 220 26.09 -5.76 -3.33
N ARG A 221 27.37 -5.56 -3.67
CA ARG A 221 27.77 -4.90 -4.93
C ARG A 221 27.44 -5.72 -6.16
N ALA A 222 27.66 -7.03 -6.13
CA ALA A 222 27.31 -7.92 -7.25
C ALA A 222 25.79 -7.92 -7.49
N ALA A 223 25.00 -8.12 -6.45
CA ALA A 223 23.54 -8.09 -6.54
C ALA A 223 23.02 -6.71 -7.02
N GLN A 224 23.64 -5.62 -6.60
CA GLN A 224 23.27 -4.30 -7.08
C GLN A 224 23.61 -4.07 -8.55
N GLN A 225 24.72 -4.61 -9.03
CA GLN A 225 25.11 -4.55 -10.45
C GLN A 225 24.17 -5.40 -11.32
N GLU A 226 23.80 -6.61 -10.86
CA GLU A 226 22.83 -7.48 -11.55
C GLU A 226 21.45 -6.79 -11.62
N TYR A 227 20.99 -6.20 -10.52
CA TYR A 227 19.72 -5.45 -10.49
C TYR A 227 19.73 -4.27 -11.47
N GLN A 228 20.81 -3.47 -11.47
CA GLN A 228 20.94 -2.33 -12.38
C GLN A 228 21.01 -2.77 -13.85
N ALA A 229 21.69 -3.89 -14.13
CA ALA A 229 21.74 -4.46 -15.47
C ALA A 229 20.35 -4.96 -15.95
N ALA A 230 19.60 -5.63 -15.06
CA ALA A 230 18.25 -6.07 -15.36
C ALA A 230 17.27 -4.90 -15.59
N MET A 231 17.36 -3.86 -14.79
CA MET A 231 16.54 -2.65 -14.96
C MET A 231 16.87 -1.92 -16.27
N LYS A 232 18.14 -1.83 -16.64
CA LYS A 232 18.55 -1.24 -17.90
C LYS A 232 18.07 -2.06 -19.11
N ALA A 233 18.21 -3.39 -19.07
CA ALA A 233 17.73 -4.25 -20.13
C ALA A 233 16.20 -4.17 -20.32
N ALA A 234 15.44 -4.01 -19.24
CA ALA A 234 14.01 -3.81 -19.31
C ALA A 234 13.62 -2.44 -19.93
N GLN A 235 14.43 -1.39 -19.70
CA GLN A 235 14.22 -0.07 -20.33
C GLN A 235 14.58 -0.12 -21.83
N ASP A 236 15.70 -0.73 -22.18
CA ASP A 236 16.15 -0.83 -23.58
C ASP A 236 15.18 -1.67 -24.44
N SER A 237 14.54 -2.70 -23.87
CA SER A 237 13.52 -3.50 -24.57
C SER A 237 12.16 -2.79 -24.74
N GLY A 238 11.87 -1.76 -23.93
CA GLY A 238 10.68 -0.92 -24.07
C GLY A 238 10.77 0.08 -25.22
N ASP A 239 11.98 0.55 -25.53
CA ASP A 239 12.22 1.56 -26.58
C ASP A 239 12.21 0.94 -28.01
N GLU A 240 12.46 -0.37 -28.15
CA GLU A 240 12.42 -1.06 -29.47
C GLU A 240 11.01 -1.39 -29.97
N THR A 241 9.97 -1.23 -29.14
CA THR A 241 8.56 -1.51 -29.52
C THR A 241 7.79 -0.29 -29.98
N GLU A 242 8.37 0.93 -29.97
CA GLU A 242 7.75 2.18 -30.43
C GLU A 242 8.24 2.65 -31.82
N THR A 243 8.90 1.81 -32.61
CA THR A 243 9.29 2.12 -34.00
C THR A 243 8.52 1.22 -34.96
#